data_9ab224b447b02bc3f1e01a72ded347ce
#
_entry.id   9ab224b447b02bc3f1e01a72ded347ce
#
_cell.length_a   1.000
_cell.length_b   1.000
_cell.length_c   1.000
_cell.angle_alpha   90.00
_cell.angle_beta   90.00
_cell.angle_gamma   90.00
#
_symmetry.space_group_name_H-M   'P 1'
#
loop_
_entity.id
_entity.type
_entity.pdbx_description
1 polymer ?
#
loop_
_entity_poly.entity_id
_entity_poly.type
_entity_poly.pdbx_seq_one_letter_code
_entity_poly.pdbx_strand_id
1 'polypeptide(L)'
;MKNRETGAAWAYHNSTKHSYQSVRTSPHYLDWDNQPIPLKIYSALEPIPLPEHLSSSGVPALSAIVSGAVETAATPTRQSLAEILFLSAGVTRRRAYPGGEMLFRAAACTGALYHIDLYLVCGDLADLEAGVYHFSPQDFALRKLRAGDFRSLLVDGSGEESSIVNAPCVIISASTFWRNAWKYQDRAYRHCFWDNGTILANLLSATVARKIPAKVILGFVDAIVNRLLGLNSQREAPLSLVTLGYSSATKIGPSPPMPLLVLETTPLSKTEVDYPAMRAVHEASSLEGEREVRLWREGTKNAEGERTKDENGDAQIFPLQLLTNEELPQDTIEEVIVRRGSTREFSRDSITFAQLSTMLDRATRGIDADCFPSVESSLNDLYLIVHAVEGLRSGAYVFRRRERALELLKEGDFRREAGYLGLGQEIPADCSV
;
A
#
# COMPACT_ATOMS: atom_id res chain seq x y z
N MET A 1 -21.75 -17.09 -1.18
CA MET A 1 -20.60 -16.23 -1.49
C MET A 1 -20.18 -15.54 -0.22
N LYS A 2 -19.09 -16.00 0.40
CA LYS A 2 -18.57 -15.50 1.70
C LYS A 2 -18.32 -13.98 1.67
N ASN A 3 -17.78 -13.47 0.57
CA ASN A 3 -17.39 -12.05 0.41
C ASN A 3 -18.56 -11.05 0.32
N ARG A 4 -19.80 -11.49 0.44
CA ARG A 4 -20.99 -10.62 0.50
C ARG A 4 -21.57 -10.47 1.90
N GLU A 5 -21.04 -11.20 2.88
CA GLU A 5 -21.46 -11.10 4.26
C GLU A 5 -20.67 -10.00 4.99
N THR A 6 -21.22 -8.79 4.95
CA THR A 6 -20.61 -7.63 5.63
C THR A 6 -20.58 -7.78 7.16
N GLY A 7 -21.31 -8.75 7.71
CA GLY A 7 -21.36 -9.02 9.15
C GLY A 7 -19.99 -9.32 9.75
N ALA A 8 -19.15 -10.10 9.07
CA ALA A 8 -17.79 -10.41 9.53
C ALA A 8 -16.90 -9.14 9.59
N ALA A 9 -17.00 -8.27 8.57
CA ALA A 9 -16.27 -7.01 8.53
C ALA A 9 -16.71 -6.07 9.67
N TRP A 10 -18.01 -5.95 9.92
CA TRP A 10 -18.54 -5.15 11.03
C TRP A 10 -18.16 -5.71 12.41
N ALA A 11 -18.23 -7.03 12.60
CA ALA A 11 -17.79 -7.67 13.83
C ALA A 11 -16.31 -7.38 14.10
N TYR A 12 -15.45 -7.59 13.09
CA TYR A 12 -14.03 -7.27 13.19
C TYR A 12 -13.80 -5.76 13.42
N HIS A 13 -14.51 -4.89 12.71
CA HIS A 13 -14.40 -3.44 12.92
C HIS A 13 -14.70 -3.06 14.36
N ASN A 14 -15.82 -3.55 14.91
CA ASN A 14 -16.26 -3.19 16.25
C ASN A 14 -15.36 -3.75 17.35
N SER A 15 -14.81 -4.96 17.16
CA SER A 15 -13.90 -5.57 18.15
C SER A 15 -12.51 -4.94 18.17
N THR A 16 -12.07 -4.35 17.06
CA THR A 16 -10.69 -3.83 16.90
C THR A 16 -10.59 -2.32 16.79
N LYS A 17 -11.71 -1.57 16.76
CA LYS A 17 -11.67 -0.10 16.77
C LYS A 17 -11.16 0.40 18.12
N HIS A 18 -10.29 1.40 18.08
CA HIS A 18 -9.85 2.07 19.31
C HIS A 18 -10.92 3.01 19.85
N SER A 19 -10.92 3.17 21.16
CA SER A 19 -11.62 4.22 21.88
C SER A 19 -10.67 4.82 22.91
N TYR A 20 -10.99 5.98 23.42
CA TYR A 20 -10.22 6.62 24.48
C TYR A 20 -9.99 5.69 25.68
N GLN A 21 -11.01 4.92 26.04
CA GLN A 21 -10.92 3.97 27.13
C GLN A 21 -10.10 2.72 26.74
N SER A 22 -10.39 2.09 25.60
CA SER A 22 -9.73 0.82 25.21
C SER A 22 -8.21 0.95 25.12
N VAL A 23 -7.70 2.10 24.65
CA VAL A 23 -6.25 2.33 24.56
C VAL A 23 -5.61 2.44 25.96
N ARG A 24 -6.31 3.00 26.93
CA ARG A 24 -5.78 3.21 28.30
C ARG A 24 -5.95 2.02 29.22
N THR A 25 -6.92 1.17 28.95
CA THR A 25 -7.20 -0.01 29.78
C THR A 25 -6.71 -1.33 29.18
N SER A 26 -6.02 -1.28 28.04
CA SER A 26 -5.45 -2.46 27.41
C SER A 26 -4.42 -3.11 28.34
N PRO A 27 -4.56 -4.40 28.66
CA PRO A 27 -3.57 -5.13 29.45
C PRO A 27 -2.35 -5.56 28.61
N HIS A 28 -2.33 -5.25 27.32
CA HIS A 28 -1.26 -5.68 26.42
C HIS A 28 0.05 -4.97 26.75
N TYR A 29 1.12 -5.74 26.87
CA TYR A 29 2.49 -5.26 26.99
C TYR A 29 3.37 -5.87 25.89
N LEU A 30 4.43 -5.17 25.54
CA LEU A 30 5.36 -5.63 24.51
C LEU A 30 6.41 -6.55 25.10
N ASP A 31 6.41 -7.80 24.67
CA ASP A 31 7.47 -8.77 24.97
C ASP A 31 8.66 -8.52 24.02
N TRP A 32 9.57 -7.64 24.43
CA TRP A 32 10.74 -7.25 23.65
C TRP A 32 11.71 -8.41 23.40
N ASP A 33 11.76 -9.40 24.28
CA ASP A 33 12.60 -10.60 24.10
C ASP A 33 12.06 -11.54 23.02
N ASN A 34 10.84 -11.32 22.60
CA ASN A 34 10.13 -12.06 21.56
C ASN A 34 9.74 -11.16 20.36
N GLN A 35 10.38 -10.00 20.21
CA GLN A 35 10.12 -9.13 19.08
C GLN A 35 10.46 -9.83 17.77
N PRO A 36 9.54 -9.89 16.80
CA PRO A 36 9.81 -10.52 15.51
C PRO A 36 10.82 -9.71 14.67
N ILE A 37 11.67 -10.43 13.94
CA ILE A 37 12.53 -9.80 12.96
C ILE A 37 11.69 -9.16 11.84
N PRO A 38 12.08 -7.97 11.33
CA PRO A 38 11.31 -7.22 10.33
C PRO A 38 11.55 -7.71 8.89
N LEU A 39 11.90 -8.98 8.72
CA LEU A 39 12.33 -9.58 7.46
C LEU A 39 11.83 -11.01 7.34
N LYS A 40 11.50 -11.44 6.13
CA LYS A 40 11.34 -12.85 5.76
C LYS A 40 12.64 -13.31 5.10
N ILE A 41 13.31 -14.29 5.68
CA ILE A 41 14.64 -14.72 5.23
C ILE A 41 14.57 -16.18 4.78
N TYR A 42 14.87 -16.42 3.51
CA TYR A 42 15.04 -17.74 2.91
C TYR A 42 16.53 -18.08 2.91
N SER A 43 17.03 -18.70 3.98
CA SER A 43 18.46 -18.95 4.18
C SER A 43 19.06 -19.95 3.19
N ALA A 44 18.25 -20.87 2.68
CA ALA A 44 18.68 -21.92 1.74
C ALA A 44 18.68 -21.50 0.26
N LEU A 45 18.17 -20.30 -0.05
CA LEU A 45 18.09 -19.82 -1.44
C LEU A 45 19.22 -18.85 -1.78
N GLU A 46 19.92 -19.14 -2.87
CA GLU A 46 20.97 -18.27 -3.38
C GLU A 46 20.45 -16.88 -3.75
N PRO A 47 21.17 -15.82 -3.38
CA PRO A 47 20.81 -14.46 -3.77
C PRO A 47 21.09 -14.22 -5.25
N ILE A 48 20.16 -13.56 -5.92
CA ILE A 48 20.36 -12.94 -7.23
C ILE A 48 20.47 -11.43 -6.97
N PRO A 49 21.68 -10.87 -6.89
CA PRO A 49 21.89 -9.47 -6.51
C PRO A 49 21.18 -8.54 -7.50
N LEU A 50 20.50 -7.52 -7.01
CA LEU A 50 19.96 -6.45 -7.83
C LEU A 50 21.01 -5.35 -8.08
N PRO A 51 20.91 -4.60 -9.20
CA PRO A 51 21.78 -3.47 -9.44
C PRO A 51 21.69 -2.42 -8.31
N GLU A 52 22.82 -2.09 -7.69
CA GLU A 52 22.87 -1.13 -6.57
C GLU A 52 22.85 0.32 -7.04
N HIS A 53 23.27 0.58 -8.28
CA HIS A 53 23.24 1.93 -8.83
C HIS A 53 21.80 2.30 -9.20
N LEU A 54 21.24 3.21 -8.44
CA LEU A 54 19.89 3.73 -8.68
C LEU A 54 19.99 5.05 -9.42
N SER A 55 19.52 5.08 -10.66
CA SER A 55 19.50 6.30 -11.46
C SER A 55 18.31 7.19 -11.09
N SER A 56 18.53 8.50 -11.06
CA SER A 56 17.42 9.44 -10.93
C SER A 56 16.66 9.51 -12.26
N SER A 57 15.35 9.48 -12.19
CA SER A 57 14.47 9.69 -13.34
C SER A 57 14.41 11.16 -13.76
N GLY A 58 14.79 12.09 -12.87
CA GLY A 58 14.61 13.52 -13.06
C GLY A 58 13.15 13.97 -12.99
N VAL A 59 12.21 13.09 -12.65
CA VAL A 59 10.78 13.43 -12.59
C VAL A 59 10.45 14.01 -11.21
N PRO A 60 9.90 15.25 -11.14
CA PRO A 60 9.47 15.85 -9.89
C PRO A 60 8.42 14.98 -9.17
N ALA A 61 8.53 14.89 -7.85
CA ALA A 61 7.66 14.04 -7.04
C ALA A 61 6.17 14.32 -7.25
N LEU A 62 5.78 15.61 -7.28
CA LEU A 62 4.39 16.02 -7.51
C LEU A 62 3.88 15.70 -8.94
N SER A 63 4.76 15.44 -9.89
CA SER A 63 4.41 14.96 -11.22
C SER A 63 4.30 13.42 -11.24
N ALA A 64 5.18 12.73 -10.52
CA ALA A 64 5.20 11.27 -10.45
C ALA A 64 3.97 10.68 -9.74
N ILE A 65 3.40 11.39 -8.74
CA ILE A 65 2.20 10.94 -8.03
C ILE A 65 0.89 11.22 -8.79
N VAL A 66 0.96 11.97 -9.88
CA VAL A 66 -0.19 12.16 -10.77
C VAL A 66 -0.19 11.02 -11.77
N SER A 67 -0.84 9.93 -11.44
CA SER A 67 -0.97 8.80 -12.33
C SER A 67 -1.76 9.18 -13.59
N GLY A 68 -1.06 9.33 -14.70
CA GLY A 68 -1.66 9.15 -16.02
C GLY A 68 -1.41 7.71 -16.44
N ALA A 69 -2.38 7.04 -17.04
CA ALA A 69 -2.14 5.74 -17.64
C ALA A 69 -0.98 5.87 -18.64
N VAL A 70 0.11 5.15 -18.39
CA VAL A 70 1.21 5.07 -19.35
C VAL A 70 0.74 4.10 -20.43
N GLU A 71 0.34 4.61 -21.58
CA GLU A 71 -0.23 3.79 -22.68
C GLU A 71 0.84 3.14 -23.57
N THR A 72 2.11 3.38 -23.32
CA THR A 72 3.19 2.88 -24.17
C THR A 72 3.59 1.45 -23.76
N ALA A 73 3.84 0.60 -24.78
CA ALA A 73 4.43 -0.72 -24.53
C ALA A 73 5.80 -0.55 -23.86
N ALA A 74 5.98 -1.19 -22.73
CA ALA A 74 7.21 -1.17 -21.97
C ALA A 74 7.39 -2.50 -21.23
N THR A 75 8.58 -3.09 -21.35
CA THR A 75 8.98 -4.28 -20.60
C THR A 75 10.01 -3.86 -19.56
N PRO A 76 9.79 -4.14 -18.27
CA PRO A 76 10.76 -3.83 -17.23
C PRO A 76 12.07 -4.59 -17.46
N THR A 77 13.17 -3.91 -17.17
CA THR A 77 14.51 -4.51 -17.07
C THR A 77 14.82 -4.81 -15.61
N ARG A 78 15.84 -5.63 -15.34
CA ARG A 78 16.31 -5.89 -13.97
C ARG A 78 16.72 -4.59 -13.26
N GLN A 79 17.26 -3.61 -14.00
CA GLN A 79 17.59 -2.28 -13.48
C GLN A 79 16.33 -1.54 -13.02
N SER A 80 15.31 -1.43 -13.87
CA SER A 80 14.06 -0.74 -13.50
C SER A 80 13.31 -1.46 -12.38
N LEU A 81 13.34 -2.82 -12.35
CA LEU A 81 12.79 -3.60 -11.24
C LEU A 81 13.54 -3.31 -9.92
N ALA A 82 14.87 -3.23 -9.95
CA ALA A 82 15.67 -2.89 -8.77
C ALA A 82 15.27 -1.52 -8.20
N GLU A 83 15.15 -0.53 -9.07
CA GLU A 83 14.75 0.83 -8.69
C GLU A 83 13.33 0.89 -8.13
N ILE A 84 12.36 0.21 -8.76
CA ILE A 84 10.98 0.15 -8.28
C ILE A 84 10.91 -0.56 -6.92
N LEU A 85 11.58 -1.70 -6.76
CA LEU A 85 11.59 -2.47 -5.51
C LEU A 85 12.28 -1.69 -4.38
N PHE A 86 13.39 -0.99 -4.68
CA PHE A 86 14.07 -0.15 -3.70
C PHE A 86 13.17 0.99 -3.21
N LEU A 87 12.58 1.76 -4.13
CA LEU A 87 11.74 2.90 -3.80
C LEU A 87 10.42 2.49 -3.13
N SER A 88 9.96 1.26 -3.35
CA SER A 88 8.74 0.74 -2.71
C SER A 88 9.00 0.19 -1.31
N ALA A 89 10.00 -0.68 -1.16
CA ALA A 89 10.21 -1.45 0.06
C ALA A 89 11.69 -1.69 0.42
N GLY A 90 12.64 -1.05 -0.27
CA GLY A 90 14.07 -1.15 0.01
C GLY A 90 14.47 -0.48 1.32
N VAL A 91 15.64 -0.83 1.82
CA VAL A 91 16.23 -0.21 3.03
C VAL A 91 16.90 1.09 2.64
N THR A 92 16.32 2.22 3.04
CA THR A 92 16.83 3.57 2.74
C THR A 92 17.80 4.09 3.81
N ARG A 93 17.68 3.58 5.04
CA ARG A 93 18.55 3.99 6.16
C ARG A 93 18.73 2.87 7.16
N ARG A 94 19.94 2.77 7.71
CA ARG A 94 20.31 1.86 8.79
C ARG A 94 20.77 2.67 9.99
N ARG A 95 20.36 2.27 11.19
CA ARG A 95 20.79 2.89 12.44
C ARG A 95 21.27 1.81 13.40
N ALA A 96 22.57 1.79 13.66
CA ALA A 96 23.17 0.92 14.65
C ALA A 96 22.90 1.44 16.07
N TYR A 97 22.71 0.54 17.00
CA TYR A 97 22.62 0.80 18.45
C TYR A 97 23.29 -0.35 19.22
N PRO A 98 23.65 -0.16 20.49
CA PRO A 98 24.19 -1.25 21.28
C PRO A 98 23.23 -2.45 21.32
N GLY A 99 23.68 -3.57 20.75
CA GLY A 99 22.88 -4.80 20.68
C GLY A 99 22.12 -5.07 19.38
N GLY A 100 22.20 -4.18 18.37
CA GLY A 100 21.54 -4.45 17.09
C GLY A 100 21.53 -3.31 16.08
N GLU A 101 20.75 -3.49 15.06
CA GLU A 101 20.52 -2.53 13.99
C GLU A 101 19.03 -2.34 13.74
N MET A 102 18.60 -1.12 13.50
CA MET A 102 17.26 -0.79 13.04
C MET A 102 17.29 -0.42 11.57
N LEU A 103 16.47 -1.09 10.78
CA LEU A 103 16.29 -0.84 9.35
C LEU A 103 15.11 0.09 9.12
N PHE A 104 15.28 1.10 8.27
CA PHE A 104 14.19 1.95 7.82
C PHE A 104 14.00 1.74 6.33
N ARG A 105 12.75 1.42 5.94
CA ARG A 105 12.40 1.19 4.54
C ARG A 105 11.82 2.44 3.88
N ALA A 106 11.81 2.42 2.56
CA ALA A 106 11.31 3.50 1.71
C ALA A 106 9.85 3.87 2.05
N ALA A 107 8.94 2.91 2.14
CA ALA A 107 7.58 3.16 2.56
C ALA A 107 7.46 3.27 4.09
N ALA A 108 6.55 4.11 4.56
CA ALA A 108 6.16 4.12 5.97
C ALA A 108 5.48 2.80 6.34
N CYS A 109 5.67 2.36 7.58
CA CYS A 109 5.03 1.16 8.09
C CYS A 109 4.63 1.37 9.55
N THR A 110 3.47 0.86 9.92
CA THR A 110 2.94 0.94 11.27
C THR A 110 3.92 0.30 12.28
N GLY A 111 4.40 1.10 13.20
CA GLY A 111 5.39 0.70 14.20
C GLY A 111 6.77 0.35 13.67
N ALA A 112 7.09 0.62 12.40
CA ALA A 112 8.32 0.20 11.71
C ALA A 112 8.58 -1.32 11.78
N LEU A 113 7.52 -2.13 11.75
CA LEU A 113 7.58 -3.60 11.87
C LEU A 113 7.68 -4.32 10.53
N TYR A 114 7.47 -3.62 9.42
CA TYR A 114 7.71 -4.04 8.02
C TYR A 114 7.23 -5.44 7.69
N HIS A 115 5.96 -5.71 8.00
CA HIS A 115 5.35 -7.03 7.87
C HIS A 115 4.95 -7.43 6.45
N ILE A 116 5.14 -6.55 5.46
CA ILE A 116 4.82 -6.81 4.06
C ILE A 116 6.08 -7.17 3.29
N ASP A 117 6.02 -8.31 2.61
CA ASP A 117 7.03 -8.81 1.69
C ASP A 117 6.55 -8.61 0.24
N LEU A 118 7.48 -8.35 -0.68
CA LEU A 118 7.21 -8.24 -2.09
C LEU A 118 7.73 -9.48 -2.82
N TYR A 119 6.91 -9.98 -3.74
CA TYR A 119 7.24 -11.08 -4.64
C TYR A 119 7.10 -10.62 -6.09
N LEU A 120 7.90 -11.19 -6.97
CA LEU A 120 7.85 -10.94 -8.41
C LEU A 120 7.50 -12.24 -9.12
N VAL A 121 6.51 -12.19 -10.02
CA VAL A 121 6.19 -13.26 -10.97
C VAL A 121 6.41 -12.70 -12.36
N CYS A 122 7.32 -13.28 -13.13
CA CYS A 122 7.64 -12.77 -14.47
C CYS A 122 7.80 -13.89 -15.49
N GLY A 123 7.54 -13.55 -16.75
CA GLY A 123 8.06 -14.29 -17.90
C GLY A 123 9.55 -13.98 -18.10
N ASP A 124 10.14 -14.51 -19.18
CA ASP A 124 11.51 -14.19 -19.52
C ASP A 124 11.66 -12.70 -19.83
N LEU A 125 12.52 -12.02 -19.09
CA LEU A 125 13.00 -10.67 -19.35
C LEU A 125 14.42 -10.74 -19.92
N ALA A 126 14.90 -9.65 -20.50
CA ALA A 126 16.20 -9.65 -21.15
C ALA A 126 17.36 -10.10 -20.24
N ASP A 127 17.24 -9.87 -18.94
CA ASP A 127 18.29 -10.08 -17.94
C ASP A 127 17.78 -10.76 -16.65
N LEU A 128 16.59 -11.36 -16.69
CA LEU A 128 16.01 -12.14 -15.62
C LEU A 128 15.14 -13.27 -16.21
N GLU A 129 15.45 -14.53 -15.88
CA GLU A 129 14.69 -15.69 -16.30
C GLU A 129 13.26 -15.68 -15.77
N ALA A 130 12.35 -16.36 -16.49
CA ALA A 130 10.99 -16.57 -15.99
C ALA A 130 10.97 -17.27 -14.63
N GLY A 131 10.17 -16.75 -13.70
CA GLY A 131 10.14 -17.30 -12.35
C GLY A 131 9.23 -16.60 -11.38
N VAL A 132 9.19 -17.16 -10.18
CA VAL A 132 8.62 -16.56 -8.98
C VAL A 132 9.77 -16.23 -8.03
N TYR A 133 9.83 -15.00 -7.60
CA TYR A 133 10.92 -14.48 -6.78
C TYR A 133 10.41 -13.76 -5.53
N HIS A 134 11.13 -13.88 -4.44
CA HIS A 134 10.96 -13.04 -3.25
C HIS A 134 12.00 -11.92 -3.27
N PHE A 135 11.59 -10.70 -2.97
CA PHE A 135 12.51 -9.56 -2.80
C PHE A 135 13.03 -9.51 -1.37
N SER A 136 14.32 -9.62 -1.22
CA SER A 136 15.03 -9.47 0.06
C SER A 136 15.62 -8.06 0.18
N PRO A 137 15.00 -7.17 0.98
CA PRO A 137 15.52 -5.81 1.15
C PRO A 137 16.79 -5.74 2.00
N GLN A 138 17.13 -6.80 2.75
CA GLN A 138 18.29 -6.84 3.64
C GLN A 138 19.61 -6.76 2.87
N ASP A 139 19.71 -7.55 1.81
CA ASP A 139 20.88 -7.69 0.95
C ASP A 139 20.61 -7.26 -0.50
N PHE A 140 19.49 -6.61 -0.73
CA PHE A 140 19.04 -6.06 -2.00
C PHE A 140 19.14 -7.08 -3.15
N ALA A 141 18.50 -8.21 -2.95
CA ALA A 141 18.56 -9.34 -3.87
C ALA A 141 17.18 -9.98 -4.08
N LEU A 142 17.05 -10.76 -5.15
CA LEU A 142 15.93 -11.67 -5.37
C LEU A 142 16.29 -13.09 -4.90
N ARG A 143 15.30 -13.82 -4.39
CA ARG A 143 15.39 -15.25 -4.09
C ARG A 143 14.42 -15.99 -4.99
N LYS A 144 14.93 -16.86 -5.87
CA LYS A 144 14.08 -17.64 -6.80
C LYS A 144 13.36 -18.75 -6.03
N LEU A 145 12.03 -18.63 -5.92
CA LEU A 145 11.18 -19.64 -5.30
C LEU A 145 10.76 -20.73 -6.28
N ARG A 146 10.51 -20.36 -7.55
CA ARG A 146 10.14 -21.28 -8.64
C ARG A 146 10.78 -20.83 -9.94
N ALA A 147 11.18 -21.80 -10.76
CA ALA A 147 11.64 -21.57 -12.13
C ALA A 147 10.49 -21.81 -13.12
N GLY A 148 10.40 -20.96 -14.14
CA GLY A 148 9.40 -21.03 -15.21
C GLY A 148 8.32 -19.96 -15.11
N ASP A 149 7.52 -19.83 -16.16
CA ASP A 149 6.49 -18.80 -16.28
C ASP A 149 5.17 -19.25 -15.63
N PHE A 150 4.81 -18.61 -14.52
CA PHE A 150 3.58 -18.88 -13.78
C PHE A 150 2.52 -17.80 -13.94
N ARG A 151 2.69 -16.86 -14.88
CA ARG A 151 1.73 -15.75 -15.05
C ARG A 151 0.33 -16.23 -15.47
N SER A 152 0.21 -17.37 -16.18
CA SER A 152 -1.11 -17.92 -16.54
C SER A 152 -1.96 -18.24 -15.31
N LEU A 153 -1.36 -18.67 -14.18
CA LEU A 153 -2.09 -18.89 -12.94
C LEU A 153 -2.63 -17.58 -12.34
N LEU A 154 -1.93 -16.47 -12.54
CA LEU A 154 -2.42 -15.16 -12.12
C LEU A 154 -3.52 -14.65 -13.05
N VAL A 155 -3.46 -14.96 -14.36
CA VAL A 155 -4.55 -14.70 -15.30
C VAL A 155 -5.81 -15.42 -14.85
N ASP A 156 -5.73 -16.74 -14.64
CA ASP A 156 -6.84 -17.55 -14.17
C ASP A 156 -7.34 -17.05 -12.80
N GLY A 157 -6.41 -16.89 -11.85
CA GLY A 157 -6.71 -16.43 -10.47
C GLY A 157 -7.32 -15.05 -10.40
N SER A 158 -7.09 -14.17 -11.37
CA SER A 158 -7.68 -12.82 -11.43
C SER A 158 -8.98 -12.76 -12.25
N GLY A 159 -9.50 -13.90 -12.73
CA GLY A 159 -10.67 -13.95 -13.60
C GLY A 159 -10.41 -13.26 -14.94
N GLU A 160 -9.25 -13.53 -15.54
CA GLU A 160 -8.82 -13.04 -16.86
C GLU A 160 -8.70 -11.51 -16.94
N GLU A 161 -8.16 -10.88 -15.87
CA GLU A 161 -7.91 -9.43 -15.90
C GLU A 161 -6.94 -9.07 -17.02
N SER A 162 -7.39 -8.23 -17.93
CA SER A 162 -6.69 -7.92 -19.18
C SER A 162 -5.29 -7.32 -18.98
N SER A 163 -5.09 -6.58 -17.90
CA SER A 163 -3.78 -6.01 -17.58
C SER A 163 -2.76 -7.08 -17.18
N ILE A 164 -3.19 -8.19 -16.56
CA ILE A 164 -2.30 -9.32 -16.24
C ILE A 164 -1.95 -10.12 -17.50
N VAL A 165 -2.92 -10.31 -18.40
CA VAL A 165 -2.71 -11.03 -19.68
C VAL A 165 -1.56 -10.40 -20.50
N ASN A 166 -1.42 -9.10 -20.44
CA ASN A 166 -0.41 -8.36 -21.20
C ASN A 166 0.81 -7.93 -20.36
N ALA A 167 0.88 -8.28 -19.09
CA ALA A 167 1.97 -7.89 -18.22
C ALA A 167 3.20 -8.79 -18.38
N PRO A 168 4.40 -8.24 -18.68
CA PRO A 168 5.65 -8.98 -18.62
C PRO A 168 5.95 -9.53 -17.22
N CYS A 169 5.55 -8.80 -16.17
CA CYS A 169 5.69 -9.24 -14.79
C CYS A 169 4.61 -8.64 -13.87
N VAL A 170 4.46 -9.25 -12.70
CA VAL A 170 3.51 -8.86 -11.66
C VAL A 170 4.23 -8.84 -10.32
N ILE A 171 4.12 -7.73 -9.57
CA ILE A 171 4.54 -7.68 -8.17
C ILE A 171 3.35 -8.09 -7.30
N ILE A 172 3.59 -8.95 -6.32
CA ILE A 172 2.61 -9.38 -5.33
C ILE A 172 3.08 -8.93 -3.96
N SER A 173 2.23 -8.25 -3.22
CA SER A 173 2.47 -7.95 -1.81
C SER A 173 1.77 -8.97 -0.92
N ALA A 174 2.44 -9.46 0.11
CA ALA A 174 1.88 -10.36 1.11
C ALA A 174 2.32 -9.96 2.52
N SER A 175 1.40 -10.04 3.47
CA SER A 175 1.68 -9.73 4.86
C SER A 175 1.94 -10.98 5.69
N THR A 176 2.94 -10.93 6.55
CA THR A 176 3.16 -11.91 7.62
C THR A 176 2.58 -11.35 8.91
N PHE A 177 1.48 -11.91 9.40
CA PHE A 177 0.64 -11.35 10.46
C PHE A 177 1.39 -11.09 11.75
N TRP A 178 2.19 -12.06 12.23
CA TRP A 178 2.87 -11.97 13.51
C TRP A 178 3.79 -10.76 13.65
N ARG A 179 4.48 -10.35 12.58
CA ARG A 179 5.38 -9.18 12.65
C ARG A 179 4.68 -7.91 13.13
N ASN A 180 3.40 -7.73 12.78
CA ASN A 180 2.63 -6.57 13.22
C ASN A 180 1.74 -6.88 14.43
N ALA A 181 1.17 -8.10 14.48
CA ALA A 181 0.30 -8.54 15.55
C ALA A 181 1.02 -8.65 16.91
N TRP A 182 2.34 -8.84 16.93
CA TRP A 182 3.16 -8.75 18.14
C TRP A 182 2.91 -7.47 18.94
N LYS A 183 2.71 -6.35 18.22
CA LYS A 183 2.46 -5.04 18.85
C LYS A 183 0.98 -4.66 18.89
N TYR A 184 0.23 -5.01 17.85
CA TYR A 184 -1.10 -4.48 17.63
C TYR A 184 -2.22 -5.52 17.72
N GLN A 185 -1.89 -6.75 18.08
CA GLN A 185 -2.84 -7.85 18.26
C GLN A 185 -3.76 -8.01 17.04
N ASP A 186 -5.03 -8.35 17.24
CA ASP A 186 -6.01 -8.48 16.14
C ASP A 186 -6.11 -7.25 15.23
N ARG A 187 -5.83 -6.05 15.75
CA ARG A 187 -5.89 -4.81 14.96
C ARG A 187 -4.89 -4.80 13.80
N ALA A 188 -3.84 -5.61 13.85
CA ALA A 188 -2.81 -5.71 12.82
C ALA A 188 -3.36 -6.01 11.41
N TYR A 189 -4.53 -6.66 11.28
CA TYR A 189 -5.13 -6.89 9.96
C TYR A 189 -5.51 -5.60 9.22
N ARG A 190 -5.89 -4.52 9.93
CA ARG A 190 -6.09 -3.20 9.31
C ARG A 190 -4.78 -2.64 8.77
N HIS A 191 -3.70 -2.85 9.51
CA HIS A 191 -2.39 -2.35 9.14
C HIS A 191 -1.85 -3.04 7.88
N CYS A 192 -2.27 -4.29 7.60
CA CYS A 192 -1.93 -4.96 6.34
C CYS A 192 -2.29 -4.10 5.13
N PHE A 193 -3.49 -3.51 5.12
CA PHE A 193 -3.96 -2.70 4.00
C PHE A 193 -3.43 -1.27 4.03
N TRP A 194 -3.29 -0.66 5.21
CA TRP A 194 -2.73 0.68 5.33
C TRP A 194 -1.26 0.73 4.90
N ASP A 195 -0.47 -0.20 5.40
CA ASP A 195 0.96 -0.27 5.09
C ASP A 195 1.20 -0.74 3.65
N ASN A 196 0.33 -1.63 3.11
CA ASN A 196 0.35 -1.94 1.69
C ASN A 196 0.06 -0.70 0.83
N GLY A 197 -0.91 0.12 1.23
CA GLY A 197 -1.22 1.38 0.55
C GLY A 197 -0.01 2.33 0.48
N THR A 198 0.81 2.41 1.53
CA THR A 198 2.04 3.24 1.51
C THR A 198 3.11 2.67 0.58
N ILE A 199 3.23 1.34 0.49
CA ILE A 199 4.11 0.67 -0.48
C ILE A 199 3.62 0.92 -1.91
N LEU A 200 2.31 0.76 -2.15
CA LEU A 200 1.69 0.99 -3.47
C LEU A 200 1.86 2.44 -3.93
N ALA A 201 1.72 3.42 -3.05
CA ALA A 201 1.93 4.82 -3.39
C ALA A 201 3.33 5.08 -3.93
N ASN A 202 4.36 4.55 -3.26
CA ASN A 202 5.74 4.65 -3.73
C ASN A 202 5.97 3.86 -5.03
N LEU A 203 5.43 2.63 -5.11
CA LEU A 203 5.57 1.75 -6.26
C LEU A 203 4.99 2.39 -7.53
N LEU A 204 3.75 2.86 -7.45
CA LEU A 204 3.08 3.51 -8.59
C LEU A 204 3.80 4.79 -9.01
N SER A 205 4.26 5.61 -8.06
CA SER A 205 5.04 6.80 -8.38
C SER A 205 6.36 6.46 -9.06
N ALA A 206 7.04 5.40 -8.60
CA ALA A 206 8.28 4.93 -9.21
C ALA A 206 8.06 4.38 -10.63
N THR A 207 6.93 3.70 -10.89
CA THR A 207 6.60 3.20 -12.24
C THR A 207 6.25 4.34 -13.19
N VAL A 208 5.50 5.35 -12.74
CA VAL A 208 5.22 6.56 -13.54
C VAL A 208 6.52 7.27 -13.92
N ALA A 209 7.42 7.48 -12.95
CA ALA A 209 8.71 8.13 -13.20
C ALA A 209 9.58 7.38 -14.24
N ARG A 210 9.40 6.07 -14.37
CA ARG A 210 10.10 5.20 -15.32
C ARG A 210 9.30 4.88 -16.58
N LYS A 211 8.12 5.48 -16.72
CA LYS A 211 7.20 5.27 -17.86
C LYS A 211 6.85 3.79 -18.06
N ILE A 212 6.70 3.05 -16.97
CA ILE A 212 6.28 1.66 -16.95
C ILE A 212 4.80 1.61 -16.58
N PRO A 213 3.91 1.11 -17.45
CA PRO A 213 2.51 0.91 -17.12
C PRO A 213 2.35 0.04 -15.87
N ALA A 214 1.44 0.41 -14.98
CA ALA A 214 1.14 -0.36 -13.77
C ALA A 214 -0.33 -0.23 -13.41
N LYS A 215 -0.94 -1.34 -12.96
CA LYS A 215 -2.31 -1.39 -12.46
C LYS A 215 -2.39 -2.24 -11.21
N VAL A 216 -3.16 -1.79 -10.23
CA VAL A 216 -3.42 -2.52 -8.99
C VAL A 216 -4.59 -3.48 -9.18
N ILE A 217 -4.40 -4.73 -8.79
CA ILE A 217 -5.40 -5.79 -8.84
C ILE A 217 -5.67 -6.25 -7.43
N LEU A 218 -6.91 -6.10 -6.99
CA LEU A 218 -7.40 -6.51 -5.67
C LEU A 218 -8.33 -7.72 -5.75
N GLY A 219 -8.91 -7.98 -6.93
CA GLY A 219 -9.74 -9.16 -7.19
C GLY A 219 -8.92 -10.33 -7.69
N PHE A 220 -8.63 -11.30 -6.82
CA PHE A 220 -7.91 -12.53 -7.16
C PHE A 220 -8.31 -13.69 -6.24
N VAL A 221 -8.06 -14.91 -6.68
CA VAL A 221 -8.29 -16.14 -5.88
C VAL A 221 -7.12 -16.35 -4.93
N ASP A 222 -7.34 -16.11 -3.64
CA ASP A 222 -6.29 -16.17 -2.60
C ASP A 222 -5.56 -17.52 -2.57
N ALA A 223 -6.29 -18.63 -2.72
CA ALA A 223 -5.70 -19.97 -2.69
C ALA A 223 -4.67 -20.21 -3.80
N ILE A 224 -4.89 -19.64 -5.01
CA ILE A 224 -3.94 -19.72 -6.12
C ILE A 224 -2.66 -18.98 -5.78
N VAL A 225 -2.78 -17.75 -5.29
CA VAL A 225 -1.63 -16.92 -4.93
C VAL A 225 -0.86 -17.50 -3.74
N ASN A 226 -1.57 -17.97 -2.70
CA ASN A 226 -0.95 -18.65 -1.55
C ASN A 226 -0.11 -19.86 -2.00
N ARG A 227 -0.67 -20.72 -2.86
CA ARG A 227 0.04 -21.91 -3.37
C ARG A 227 1.22 -21.53 -4.26
N LEU A 228 1.07 -20.52 -5.11
CA LEU A 228 2.12 -20.03 -6.00
C LEU A 228 3.34 -19.55 -5.21
N LEU A 229 3.12 -18.77 -4.17
CA LEU A 229 4.18 -18.18 -3.34
C LEU A 229 4.64 -19.10 -2.20
N GLY A 230 3.94 -20.20 -1.92
CA GLY A 230 4.21 -21.08 -0.78
C GLY A 230 3.89 -20.43 0.56
N LEU A 231 2.84 -19.58 0.61
CA LEU A 231 2.43 -18.91 1.84
C LEU A 231 1.64 -19.85 2.76
N ASN A 232 1.86 -19.71 4.05
CA ASN A 232 1.04 -20.37 5.06
C ASN A 232 -0.18 -19.49 5.37
N SER A 233 -1.35 -19.84 4.83
CA SER A 233 -2.60 -19.07 4.99
C SER A 233 -3.06 -18.86 6.44
N GLN A 234 -2.50 -19.60 7.40
CA GLN A 234 -2.76 -19.36 8.83
C GLN A 234 -1.92 -18.21 9.41
N ARG A 235 -0.87 -17.82 8.72
CA ARG A 235 0.13 -16.84 9.20
C ARG A 235 0.36 -15.68 8.23
N GLU A 236 -0.04 -15.84 6.97
CA GLU A 236 0.27 -14.93 5.87
C GLU A 236 -0.93 -14.75 4.96
N ALA A 237 -1.02 -13.57 4.34
CA ALA A 237 -2.05 -13.28 3.36
C ALA A 237 -1.49 -12.44 2.20
N PRO A 238 -1.82 -12.78 0.94
CA PRO A 238 -1.62 -11.88 -0.18
C PRO A 238 -2.58 -10.70 -0.07
N LEU A 239 -2.14 -9.51 -0.45
CA LEU A 239 -2.92 -8.28 -0.27
C LEU A 239 -3.27 -7.61 -1.59
N SER A 240 -2.36 -7.61 -2.55
CA SER A 240 -2.55 -7.01 -3.86
C SER A 240 -1.56 -7.58 -4.88
N LEU A 241 -1.97 -7.51 -6.15
CA LEU A 241 -1.10 -7.73 -7.29
C LEU A 241 -0.95 -6.38 -8.01
N VAL A 242 0.24 -6.13 -8.58
CA VAL A 242 0.49 -4.95 -9.40
C VAL A 242 1.13 -5.40 -10.70
N THR A 243 0.45 -5.17 -11.81
CA THR A 243 1.03 -5.43 -13.13
C THR A 243 2.14 -4.43 -13.42
N LEU A 244 3.24 -4.88 -14.00
CA LEU A 244 4.34 -4.01 -14.43
C LEU A 244 4.66 -4.24 -15.89
N GLY A 245 4.54 -3.17 -16.65
CA GLY A 245 4.76 -3.16 -18.08
C GLY A 245 3.54 -3.61 -18.88
N TYR A 246 3.65 -3.44 -20.18
CA TYR A 246 2.67 -3.89 -21.16
C TYR A 246 3.40 -4.37 -22.42
N SER A 247 3.03 -5.54 -22.90
CA SER A 247 3.54 -6.09 -24.16
C SER A 247 2.48 -6.95 -24.83
N SER A 248 2.02 -6.52 -25.99
CA SER A 248 1.11 -7.31 -26.84
C SER A 248 1.81 -8.52 -27.49
N ALA A 249 3.14 -8.52 -27.52
CA ALA A 249 3.94 -9.62 -28.09
C ALA A 249 4.16 -10.77 -27.10
N THR A 250 3.90 -10.56 -25.80
CA THR A 250 4.13 -11.57 -24.77
C THR A 250 2.99 -12.58 -24.76
N LYS A 251 3.20 -13.73 -25.40
CA LYS A 251 2.28 -14.86 -25.25
C LYS A 251 2.55 -15.55 -23.92
N ILE A 252 1.55 -15.59 -23.05
CA ILE A 252 1.60 -16.40 -21.84
C ILE A 252 1.28 -17.84 -22.21
N GLY A 253 2.25 -18.74 -22.06
CA GLY A 253 2.06 -20.17 -22.23
C GLY A 253 1.40 -20.82 -21.01
N PRO A 254 1.07 -22.12 -21.09
CA PRO A 254 0.60 -22.85 -19.92
C PRO A 254 1.66 -22.88 -18.84
N SER A 255 1.24 -22.71 -17.59
CA SER A 255 2.17 -22.77 -16.45
C SER A 255 2.79 -24.16 -16.30
N PRO A 256 4.05 -24.24 -15.84
CA PRO A 256 4.65 -25.49 -15.42
C PRO A 256 3.83 -26.16 -14.31
N PRO A 257 4.05 -27.48 -14.06
CA PRO A 257 3.49 -28.15 -12.88
C PRO A 257 3.82 -27.35 -11.61
N MET A 258 2.83 -27.16 -10.74
CA MET A 258 2.97 -26.41 -9.50
C MET A 258 2.93 -27.34 -8.28
N PRO A 259 4.03 -28.04 -7.94
CA PRO A 259 4.11 -28.83 -6.72
C PRO A 259 3.99 -27.94 -5.48
N LEU A 260 3.65 -28.55 -4.35
CA LEU A 260 3.66 -27.84 -3.07
C LEU A 260 5.06 -27.26 -2.84
N LEU A 261 5.10 -25.97 -2.53
CA LEU A 261 6.35 -25.26 -2.21
C LEU A 261 6.52 -25.25 -0.69
N VAL A 262 7.55 -25.93 -0.20
CA VAL A 262 7.94 -25.91 1.21
C VAL A 262 9.36 -25.40 1.28
N LEU A 263 9.51 -24.15 1.69
CA LEU A 263 10.81 -23.50 1.84
C LEU A 263 10.99 -23.08 3.30
N GLU A 264 12.14 -23.44 3.85
CA GLU A 264 12.50 -23.02 5.19
C GLU A 264 12.81 -21.52 5.23
N THR A 265 12.28 -20.87 6.25
CA THR A 265 12.56 -19.48 6.56
C THR A 265 13.10 -19.37 7.97
N THR A 266 13.94 -18.36 8.21
CA THR A 266 14.38 -18.04 9.57
C THR A 266 13.17 -17.76 10.45
N PRO A 267 13.06 -18.37 11.64
CA PRO A 267 11.98 -18.09 12.59
C PRO A 267 11.92 -16.58 12.90
N LEU A 268 10.72 -16.04 12.92
CA LEU A 268 10.51 -14.59 13.16
C LEU A 268 10.88 -14.21 14.60
N SER A 269 10.56 -15.07 15.54
CA SER A 269 10.83 -14.91 16.98
C SER A 269 10.81 -16.28 17.66
N LYS A 270 11.01 -16.32 18.97
CA LYS A 270 10.99 -17.58 19.75
C LYS A 270 9.63 -18.26 19.70
N THR A 271 8.55 -17.48 19.79
CA THR A 271 7.17 -17.95 19.75
C THR A 271 6.30 -16.97 18.95
N GLU A 272 5.22 -17.47 18.37
CA GLU A 272 4.22 -16.64 17.69
C GLU A 272 2.86 -16.81 18.36
N VAL A 273 2.14 -15.71 18.52
CA VAL A 273 0.78 -15.72 19.04
C VAL A 273 -0.20 -15.66 17.88
N ASP A 274 -1.15 -16.59 17.86
CA ASP A 274 -2.23 -16.60 16.88
C ASP A 274 -3.36 -15.66 17.31
N TYR A 275 -3.90 -14.93 16.33
CA TYR A 275 -5.03 -14.03 16.49
C TYR A 275 -6.17 -14.48 15.56
N PRO A 276 -7.08 -15.36 16.01
CA PRO A 276 -8.11 -15.98 15.18
C PRO A 276 -9.04 -14.99 14.47
N ALA A 277 -9.29 -13.82 15.04
CA ALA A 277 -10.14 -12.80 14.42
C ALA A 277 -9.54 -12.27 13.11
N MET A 278 -8.21 -12.18 13.01
CA MET A 278 -7.53 -11.80 11.76
C MET A 278 -7.75 -12.84 10.65
N ARG A 279 -7.62 -14.13 11.00
CA ARG A 279 -7.86 -15.22 10.05
C ARG A 279 -9.33 -15.29 9.62
N ALA A 280 -10.24 -15.15 10.56
CA ALA A 280 -11.67 -15.19 10.30
C ALA A 280 -12.13 -14.08 9.33
N VAL A 281 -11.66 -12.84 9.53
CA VAL A 281 -12.01 -11.73 8.62
C VAL A 281 -11.31 -11.90 7.26
N HIS A 282 -10.08 -12.41 7.23
CA HIS A 282 -9.39 -12.71 5.97
C HIS A 282 -10.12 -13.79 5.17
N GLU A 283 -10.48 -14.90 5.81
CA GLU A 283 -11.25 -15.97 5.17
C GLU A 283 -12.61 -15.48 4.67
N ALA A 284 -13.30 -14.64 5.44
CA ALA A 284 -14.58 -14.05 5.03
C ALA A 284 -14.47 -13.08 3.84
N SER A 285 -13.30 -12.49 3.61
CA SER A 285 -13.01 -11.57 2.49
C SER A 285 -12.32 -12.24 1.29
N SER A 286 -11.85 -13.47 1.42
CA SER A 286 -11.18 -14.21 0.35
C SER A 286 -12.13 -14.60 -0.78
N LEU A 287 -11.61 -14.60 -2.01
CA LEU A 287 -12.33 -15.06 -3.21
C LEU A 287 -11.90 -16.50 -3.55
N GLU A 288 -12.89 -17.35 -3.86
CA GLU A 288 -12.68 -18.80 -4.00
C GLU A 288 -12.51 -19.27 -5.46
N GLY A 289 -12.92 -18.44 -6.44
CA GLY A 289 -12.85 -18.82 -7.84
C GLY A 289 -12.99 -17.67 -8.82
N GLU A 290 -12.59 -17.89 -10.06
CA GLU A 290 -12.57 -16.90 -11.15
C GLU A 290 -13.91 -16.19 -11.36
N ARG A 291 -15.01 -16.97 -11.35
CA ARG A 291 -16.36 -16.40 -11.50
C ARG A 291 -16.70 -15.45 -10.36
N GLU A 292 -16.29 -15.78 -9.15
CA GLU A 292 -16.51 -14.92 -7.98
C GLU A 292 -15.69 -13.63 -8.07
N VAL A 293 -14.44 -13.71 -8.54
CA VAL A 293 -13.60 -12.54 -8.81
C VAL A 293 -14.26 -11.60 -9.81
N ARG A 294 -14.76 -12.13 -10.93
CA ARG A 294 -15.48 -11.31 -11.94
C ARG A 294 -16.72 -10.63 -11.36
N LEU A 295 -17.54 -11.37 -10.63
CA LEU A 295 -18.75 -10.84 -9.99
C LEU A 295 -18.43 -9.79 -8.91
N TRP A 296 -17.36 -10.00 -8.14
CA TRP A 296 -16.89 -9.03 -7.16
C TRP A 296 -16.46 -7.73 -7.84
N ARG A 297 -15.66 -7.81 -8.89
CA ARG A 297 -15.21 -6.65 -9.66
C ARG A 297 -16.36 -5.87 -10.29
N GLU A 298 -17.33 -6.54 -10.86
CA GLU A 298 -18.55 -5.91 -11.40
C GLU A 298 -19.36 -5.24 -10.29
N GLY A 299 -19.53 -5.90 -9.15
CA GLY A 299 -20.27 -5.38 -8.01
C GLY A 299 -19.65 -4.14 -7.39
N THR A 300 -18.30 -4.08 -7.28
CA THR A 300 -17.60 -2.90 -6.74
C THR A 300 -17.68 -1.69 -7.67
N LYS A 301 -17.61 -1.89 -8.98
CA LYS A 301 -17.75 -0.82 -9.98
C LYS A 301 -19.15 -0.18 -9.97
N ASN A 302 -20.17 -0.95 -9.64
CA ASN A 302 -21.55 -0.46 -9.59
C ASN A 302 -21.92 0.24 -8.27
N ALA A 303 -21.16 0.01 -7.20
CA ALA A 303 -21.46 0.56 -5.87
C ALA A 303 -21.21 2.09 -5.73
N GLU A 304 -20.47 2.70 -6.63
CA GLU A 304 -20.21 4.16 -6.60
C GLU A 304 -21.42 5.04 -6.96
N GLY A 305 -22.48 4.48 -7.56
CA GLY A 305 -23.65 5.23 -8.03
C GLY A 305 -24.61 5.74 -6.94
N GLU A 306 -24.49 5.27 -5.71
CA GLU A 306 -25.49 5.48 -4.65
C GLU A 306 -25.13 6.56 -3.60
N ARG A 307 -24.06 7.35 -3.81
CA ARG A 307 -23.74 8.44 -2.88
C ARG A 307 -24.81 9.53 -2.97
N THR A 308 -25.57 9.71 -1.90
CA THR A 308 -26.58 10.73 -1.74
C THR A 308 -26.01 12.12 -2.00
N LYS A 309 -26.70 12.91 -2.83
CA LYS A 309 -26.49 14.35 -2.88
C LYS A 309 -26.97 14.94 -1.56
N ASP A 310 -26.03 15.36 -0.72
CA ASP A 310 -26.38 16.23 0.39
C ASP A 310 -26.78 17.59 -0.19
N GLU A 311 -28.08 17.85 -0.28
CA GLU A 311 -28.68 19.13 -0.66
C GLU A 311 -28.59 20.11 0.55
N ASN A 312 -27.42 20.58 0.90
CA ASN A 312 -27.27 21.67 1.84
C ASN A 312 -27.18 23.00 1.07
N GLY A 313 -28.29 23.72 1.01
CA GLY A 313 -28.48 24.93 0.20
C GLY A 313 -27.62 26.16 0.55
N ASP A 314 -26.90 26.20 1.69
CA ASP A 314 -26.10 27.34 2.15
C ASP A 314 -24.63 26.97 2.47
N ALA A 315 -24.11 25.94 1.85
CA ALA A 315 -22.74 25.49 2.12
C ALA A 315 -21.69 26.50 1.63
N GLN A 316 -20.79 26.93 2.52
CA GLN A 316 -19.66 27.79 2.14
C GLN A 316 -18.57 26.94 1.48
N ILE A 317 -18.40 27.14 0.17
CA ILE A 317 -17.49 26.38 -0.69
C ILE A 317 -16.24 27.19 -1.02
N PHE A 318 -15.07 26.56 -0.90
CA PHE A 318 -13.75 27.12 -1.21
C PHE A 318 -13.12 26.29 -2.33
N PRO A 319 -13.18 26.74 -3.60
CA PRO A 319 -12.50 26.07 -4.70
C PRO A 319 -11.00 25.99 -4.44
N LEU A 320 -10.37 24.87 -4.82
CA LEU A 320 -8.93 24.70 -4.68
C LEU A 320 -8.17 25.76 -5.49
N GLN A 321 -7.10 26.28 -4.90
CA GLN A 321 -6.17 27.23 -5.50
C GLN A 321 -4.81 26.55 -5.63
N LEU A 322 -4.49 26.00 -6.79
CA LEU A 322 -3.25 25.26 -6.95
C LEU A 322 -2.05 26.19 -7.11
N LEU A 323 -0.88 25.74 -6.65
CA LEU A 323 0.39 26.34 -7.00
C LEU A 323 0.61 26.29 -8.52
N THR A 324 1.24 27.31 -9.07
CA THR A 324 1.67 27.33 -10.47
C THR A 324 2.84 26.37 -10.69
N ASN A 325 3.13 26.03 -11.94
CA ASN A 325 4.23 25.12 -12.26
C ASN A 325 5.60 25.65 -11.79
N GLU A 326 5.79 26.97 -11.76
CA GLU A 326 7.00 27.62 -11.29
C GLU A 326 7.15 27.56 -9.77
N GLU A 327 6.04 27.49 -9.04
CA GLU A 327 6.00 27.41 -7.56
C GLU A 327 6.10 25.97 -7.05
N LEU A 328 5.87 24.98 -7.92
CA LEU A 328 5.94 23.58 -7.51
C LEU A 328 7.37 23.16 -7.14
N PRO A 329 7.57 22.45 -6.01
CA PRO A 329 8.85 21.84 -5.69
C PRO A 329 9.35 20.93 -6.82
N GLN A 330 10.63 21.02 -7.14
CA GLN A 330 11.26 20.26 -8.22
C GLN A 330 12.05 19.05 -7.75
N ASP A 331 12.05 18.77 -6.43
CA ASP A 331 12.68 17.56 -5.89
C ASP A 331 12.13 16.32 -6.60
N THR A 332 13.03 15.45 -7.04
CA THR A 332 12.65 14.21 -7.74
C THR A 332 11.95 13.24 -6.80
N ILE A 333 11.17 12.32 -7.36
CA ILE A 333 10.47 11.31 -6.56
C ILE A 333 11.45 10.45 -5.76
N GLU A 334 12.63 10.15 -6.31
CA GLU A 334 13.68 9.41 -5.62
C GLU A 334 14.21 10.16 -4.40
N GLU A 335 14.53 11.44 -4.57
CA GLU A 335 15.00 12.29 -3.48
C GLU A 335 13.98 12.39 -2.34
N VAL A 336 12.71 12.60 -2.70
CA VAL A 336 11.63 12.70 -1.71
C VAL A 336 11.44 11.40 -0.96
N ILE A 337 11.40 10.25 -1.64
CA ILE A 337 11.24 8.95 -0.99
C ILE A 337 12.42 8.63 -0.07
N VAL A 338 13.66 8.84 -0.52
CA VAL A 338 14.86 8.53 0.28
C VAL A 338 14.99 9.46 1.49
N ARG A 339 14.67 10.74 1.33
CA ARG A 339 14.71 11.75 2.40
C ARG A 339 13.61 11.58 3.44
N ARG A 340 12.47 11.00 3.04
CA ARG A 340 11.29 10.90 3.90
C ARG A 340 11.61 10.20 5.24
N GLY A 341 11.16 10.81 6.31
CA GLY A 341 11.14 10.26 7.66
C GLY A 341 9.81 10.52 8.35
N SER A 342 9.52 9.80 9.43
CA SER A 342 8.37 10.11 10.29
C SER A 342 8.71 11.32 11.14
N THR A 343 8.02 12.44 10.90
CA THR A 343 8.15 13.67 11.67
C THR A 343 7.59 13.48 13.07
N ARG A 344 8.29 13.96 14.09
CA ARG A 344 7.89 13.88 15.50
C ARG A 344 7.65 15.26 16.12
N GLU A 345 8.15 16.30 15.48
CA GLU A 345 8.01 17.69 15.88
C GLU A 345 7.55 18.50 14.67
N PHE A 346 6.60 19.38 14.89
CA PHE A 346 6.07 20.27 13.86
C PHE A 346 6.30 21.70 14.29
N SER A 347 6.56 22.59 13.32
CA SER A 347 6.57 24.03 13.60
C SER A 347 5.12 24.52 13.77
N ARG A 348 5.00 25.74 14.31
CA ARG A 348 3.70 26.44 14.38
C ARG A 348 3.46 27.34 13.17
N ASP A 349 4.31 27.24 12.16
CA ASP A 349 4.18 28.03 10.96
C ASP A 349 2.93 27.59 10.17
N SER A 350 2.26 28.56 9.57
CA SER A 350 1.13 28.30 8.69
C SER A 350 1.61 27.80 7.33
N ILE A 351 0.75 27.07 6.65
CA ILE A 351 0.86 26.81 5.21
C ILE A 351 -0.16 27.66 4.47
N THR A 352 0.10 27.96 3.20
CA THR A 352 -0.87 28.70 2.38
C THR A 352 -2.01 27.79 1.92
N PHE A 353 -3.16 28.38 1.59
CA PHE A 353 -4.27 27.62 1.00
C PHE A 353 -3.88 27.00 -0.35
N ALA A 354 -2.98 27.64 -1.11
CA ALA A 354 -2.46 27.08 -2.35
C ALA A 354 -1.62 25.81 -2.12
N GLN A 355 -0.80 25.77 -1.08
CA GLN A 355 -0.05 24.57 -0.69
C GLN A 355 -1.00 23.44 -0.27
N LEU A 356 -1.95 23.70 0.62
CA LEU A 356 -2.96 22.71 1.02
C LEU A 356 -3.76 22.20 -0.19
N SER A 357 -4.21 23.10 -1.05
CA SER A 357 -4.96 22.77 -2.26
C SER A 357 -4.17 21.85 -3.19
N THR A 358 -2.88 22.16 -3.37
CA THR A 358 -1.99 21.34 -4.19
C THR A 358 -1.78 19.96 -3.59
N MET A 359 -1.60 19.85 -2.27
CA MET A 359 -1.49 18.57 -1.57
C MET A 359 -2.75 17.72 -1.76
N LEU A 360 -3.93 18.31 -1.55
CA LEU A 360 -5.21 17.61 -1.72
C LEU A 360 -5.40 17.16 -3.18
N ASP A 361 -5.18 18.05 -4.14
CA ASP A 361 -5.30 17.72 -5.55
C ASP A 361 -4.39 16.55 -5.94
N ARG A 362 -3.10 16.61 -5.59
CA ARG A 362 -2.12 15.60 -6.01
C ARG A 362 -2.35 14.27 -5.31
N ALA A 363 -2.68 14.28 -4.02
CA ALA A 363 -2.87 13.06 -3.23
C ALA A 363 -4.19 12.32 -3.56
N THR A 364 -5.13 12.96 -4.24
CA THR A 364 -6.48 12.40 -4.43
C THR A 364 -6.88 12.20 -5.90
N ARG A 365 -5.94 12.23 -6.82
CA ARG A 365 -6.22 11.98 -8.24
C ARG A 365 -6.59 10.54 -8.57
N GLY A 366 -6.51 9.66 -7.57
CA GLY A 366 -6.91 8.27 -7.67
C GLY A 366 -5.80 7.34 -8.14
N ILE A 367 -6.16 6.11 -8.35
CA ILE A 367 -5.27 5.03 -8.80
C ILE A 367 -5.98 4.15 -9.83
N ASP A 368 -5.22 3.59 -10.77
CA ASP A 368 -5.76 2.56 -11.64
C ASP A 368 -5.82 1.23 -10.89
N ALA A 369 -7.05 0.81 -10.54
CA ALA A 369 -7.31 -0.44 -9.86
C ALA A 369 -8.51 -1.17 -10.46
N ASP A 370 -8.48 -2.50 -10.42
CA ASP A 370 -9.50 -3.34 -11.05
C ASP A 370 -10.87 -3.26 -10.36
N CYS A 371 -10.90 -2.81 -9.11
CA CYS A 371 -12.13 -2.63 -8.33
C CYS A 371 -12.83 -1.29 -8.57
N PHE A 372 -12.22 -0.37 -9.30
CA PHE A 372 -12.79 0.94 -9.58
C PHE A 372 -13.31 1.06 -11.01
N PRO A 373 -14.44 1.76 -11.24
CA PRO A 373 -14.94 2.03 -12.58
C PRO A 373 -14.06 3.04 -13.35
N SER A 374 -13.35 3.91 -12.63
CA SER A 374 -12.42 4.90 -13.19
C SER A 374 -11.27 5.17 -12.22
N VAL A 375 -10.19 5.76 -12.74
CA VAL A 375 -9.04 6.16 -11.92
C VAL A 375 -9.42 7.19 -10.84
N GLU A 376 -10.44 8.02 -11.10
CA GLU A 376 -10.91 9.06 -10.17
C GLU A 376 -11.76 8.53 -9.03
N SER A 377 -12.09 7.24 -9.05
CA SER A 377 -12.93 6.60 -8.06
C SER A 377 -12.27 6.52 -6.69
N SER A 378 -13.08 6.60 -5.65
CA SER A 378 -12.60 6.56 -4.26
C SER A 378 -13.67 6.01 -3.33
N LEU A 379 -13.24 5.19 -2.38
CA LEU A 379 -14.08 4.64 -1.33
C LEU A 379 -14.04 5.44 -0.02
N ASN A 380 -13.19 6.48 0.05
CA ASN A 380 -13.00 7.26 1.26
C ASN A 380 -13.33 8.73 1.02
N ASP A 381 -13.99 9.36 1.99
CA ASP A 381 -14.15 10.79 2.08
C ASP A 381 -13.03 11.39 2.94
N LEU A 382 -12.58 12.60 2.60
CA LEU A 382 -11.59 13.33 3.37
C LEU A 382 -12.26 14.45 4.16
N TYR A 383 -12.12 14.37 5.48
CA TYR A 383 -12.48 15.44 6.39
C TYR A 383 -11.20 16.08 6.94
N LEU A 384 -11.20 17.37 7.06
CA LEU A 384 -10.05 18.14 7.55
C LEU A 384 -10.45 18.95 8.76
N ILE A 385 -9.57 19.00 9.76
CA ILE A 385 -9.61 19.99 10.82
C ILE A 385 -8.48 21.00 10.52
N VAL A 386 -8.87 22.21 10.14
CA VAL A 386 -7.94 23.26 9.70
C VAL A 386 -7.67 24.20 10.87
N HIS A 387 -6.39 24.38 11.21
CA HIS A 387 -5.96 25.25 12.28
C HIS A 387 -5.20 26.50 11.78
N ALA A 388 -4.17 26.30 10.95
CA ALA A 388 -3.23 27.33 10.54
C ALA A 388 -2.97 27.22 9.02
N VAL A 389 -3.94 27.68 8.24
CA VAL A 389 -3.84 27.78 6.77
C VAL A 389 -4.16 29.22 6.38
N GLU A 390 -3.18 29.92 5.80
CA GLU A 390 -3.37 31.28 5.31
C GLU A 390 -4.37 31.31 4.16
N GLY A 391 -5.35 32.20 4.26
CA GLY A 391 -6.42 32.32 3.26
C GLY A 391 -7.61 31.37 3.49
N LEU A 392 -7.58 30.54 4.56
CA LEU A 392 -8.67 29.66 4.95
C LEU A 392 -9.02 29.84 6.43
N ARG A 393 -10.30 29.89 6.77
CA ARG A 393 -10.73 30.02 8.18
C ARG A 393 -10.45 28.74 8.94
N SER A 394 -10.12 28.85 10.25
CA SER A 394 -10.06 27.67 11.12
C SER A 394 -11.43 27.00 11.22
N GLY A 395 -11.46 25.67 11.09
CA GLY A 395 -12.73 24.94 11.07
C GLY A 395 -12.60 23.48 10.69
N ALA A 396 -13.77 22.83 10.67
CA ALA A 396 -13.92 21.46 10.13
C ALA A 396 -14.45 21.56 8.69
N TYR A 397 -13.81 20.80 7.80
CA TYR A 397 -14.10 20.81 6.37
C TYR A 397 -14.29 19.38 5.84
N VAL A 398 -15.05 19.25 4.75
CA VAL A 398 -15.04 18.07 3.89
C VAL A 398 -14.48 18.45 2.53
N PHE A 399 -13.63 17.58 1.98
CA PHE A 399 -13.11 17.74 0.64
C PHE A 399 -14.10 17.15 -0.38
N ARG A 400 -14.71 18.02 -1.17
CA ARG A 400 -15.56 17.69 -2.30
C ARG A 400 -14.67 17.41 -3.52
N ARG A 401 -14.38 16.12 -3.73
CA ARG A 401 -13.38 15.69 -4.72
C ARG A 401 -13.77 16.04 -6.16
N ARG A 402 -15.05 15.84 -6.53
CA ARG A 402 -15.54 16.13 -7.88
C ARG A 402 -15.54 17.61 -8.19
N GLU A 403 -15.92 18.42 -7.23
CA GLU A 403 -15.97 19.87 -7.31
C GLU A 403 -14.58 20.49 -7.12
N ARG A 404 -13.59 19.70 -6.71
CA ARG A 404 -12.25 20.16 -6.35
C ARG A 404 -12.30 21.36 -5.41
N ALA A 405 -13.02 21.20 -4.32
CA ALA A 405 -13.30 22.27 -3.36
C ALA A 405 -13.35 21.75 -1.93
N LEU A 406 -13.10 22.64 -0.96
CA LEU A 406 -13.39 22.40 0.45
C LEU A 406 -14.75 23.01 0.79
N GLU A 407 -15.60 22.24 1.46
CA GLU A 407 -16.84 22.73 2.06
C GLU A 407 -16.63 22.91 3.56
N LEU A 408 -16.92 24.11 4.07
CA LEU A 408 -16.89 24.40 5.49
C LEU A 408 -18.12 23.78 6.18
N LEU A 409 -17.87 22.82 7.04
CA LEU A 409 -18.92 22.18 7.85
C LEU A 409 -19.21 22.98 9.11
N LYS A 410 -18.14 23.49 9.76
CA LYS A 410 -18.24 24.28 10.98
C LYS A 410 -17.00 25.13 11.18
N GLU A 411 -17.19 26.46 11.38
CA GLU A 411 -16.11 27.37 11.73
C GLU A 411 -15.79 27.25 13.23
N GLY A 412 -14.51 27.30 13.60
CA GLY A 412 -14.06 27.31 14.98
C GLY A 412 -12.67 26.69 15.16
N ASP A 413 -12.16 26.80 16.39
CA ASP A 413 -10.95 26.11 16.82
C ASP A 413 -11.32 24.73 17.38
N PHE A 414 -10.92 23.68 16.69
CA PHE A 414 -11.19 22.29 17.02
C PHE A 414 -9.95 21.52 17.50
N ARG A 415 -8.90 22.19 17.94
CA ARG A 415 -7.67 21.53 18.41
C ARG A 415 -7.93 20.56 19.56
N ARG A 416 -8.81 20.93 20.48
CA ARG A 416 -9.18 20.07 21.61
C ARG A 416 -9.94 18.83 21.16
N GLU A 417 -10.89 19.00 20.26
CA GLU A 417 -11.66 17.90 19.66
C GLU A 417 -10.75 16.99 18.83
N ALA A 418 -9.83 17.57 18.05
CA ALA A 418 -8.83 16.81 17.32
C ALA A 418 -7.94 15.98 18.25
N GLY A 419 -7.45 16.57 19.36
CA GLY A 419 -6.70 15.86 20.39
C GLY A 419 -7.51 14.72 21.03
N TYR A 420 -8.81 14.93 21.28
CA TYR A 420 -9.67 13.87 21.77
C TYR A 420 -9.88 12.75 20.75
N LEU A 421 -10.13 13.09 19.48
CA LEU A 421 -10.25 12.12 18.38
C LEU A 421 -8.95 11.37 18.12
N GLY A 422 -7.81 12.06 18.30
CA GLY A 422 -6.46 11.46 18.27
C GLY A 422 -6.12 10.67 19.55
N LEU A 423 -7.12 10.33 20.38
CA LEU A 423 -6.98 9.52 21.61
C LEU A 423 -6.06 10.18 22.66
N GLY A 424 -5.91 11.49 22.62
CA GLY A 424 -5.04 12.28 23.50
C GLY A 424 -3.56 12.07 23.20
N GLN A 425 -3.22 11.67 22.01
CA GLN A 425 -1.84 11.73 21.50
C GLN A 425 -1.57 13.16 21.06
N GLU A 426 -0.64 13.81 21.74
CA GLU A 426 -0.22 15.17 21.42
C GLU A 426 1.19 15.13 20.83
N ILE A 427 1.37 15.85 19.75
CA ILE A 427 2.70 16.12 19.19
C ILE A 427 3.09 17.52 19.69
N PRO A 428 4.35 17.74 20.10
CA PRO A 428 4.82 19.07 20.53
C PRO A 428 4.75 20.07 19.37
N ALA A 429 3.61 20.61 19.14
CA ALA A 429 3.23 21.71 18.26
C ALA A 429 1.70 21.75 18.17
N ASP A 430 1.17 22.44 17.21
CA ASP A 430 -0.28 22.62 17.02
C ASP A 430 -0.96 21.45 16.29
N CYS A 431 -0.41 20.22 16.42
CA CYS A 431 -0.92 19.04 15.74
C CYS A 431 -1.38 17.98 16.74
N SER A 432 -2.53 17.40 16.45
CA SER A 432 -3.03 16.16 17.07
C SER A 432 -2.93 15.02 16.05
N VAL A 433 -2.57 13.83 16.48
CA VAL A 433 -2.47 12.62 15.63
C VAL A 433 -3.66 11.70 15.86
#